data_e409cb0010a66d622373cfaab406ebb1
#
_entry.id   e409cb0010a66d622373cfaab406ebb1
#
_cell.length_a   1.000
_cell.length_b   1.000
_cell.length_c   1.000
_cell.angle_alpha   90.00
_cell.angle_beta   90.00
_cell.angle_gamma   90.00
#
_symmetry.space_group_name_H-M   'P 1'
#
loop_
_entity.id
_entity.type
_entity.pdbx_description
1 polymer ?
#
loop_
_entity_poly.entity_id
_entity_poly.type
_entity_poly.pdbx_seq_one_letter_code
_entity_poly.pdbx_strand_id
1 'polypeptide(L)'
;AGTTLTELAGELAVHGLEVGMDGPQGSTVGGALAVGRSALRRRRVGQVADVLLQADCVGADGVAFTAGGPTVKNVTGYDLCRLLVGSLGTLALVGRVILRTRPVPVCSVWLAGEVEPDLVLEATYRPASVLWDGARTSVLLEGHGADVDQMVETLGRLGLAAAEPPVLAPGRGRWSGLLPDDGVLEVGSGVVHQPEDSGPPVVSEGVLNLAARMRASFDPSGRLNPGRDPYSRAA
;
A
#
# COMPACT_ATOMS: atom_id res chain seq x y z
N ALA A 1 -11.53 13.48 -1.20
CA ALA A 1 -11.20 12.16 -1.76
C ALA A 1 -11.07 12.16 -3.29
N GLY A 2 -11.70 13.15 -4.00
CA GLY A 2 -11.60 13.27 -5.46
C GLY A 2 -10.27 13.85 -5.98
N THR A 3 -9.44 14.44 -5.14
CA THR A 3 -8.10 14.93 -5.50
C THR A 3 -7.24 13.79 -6.04
N THR A 4 -6.52 13.99 -7.13
CA THR A 4 -5.61 12.97 -7.66
C THR A 4 -4.37 12.81 -6.78
N LEU A 5 -3.72 11.63 -6.82
CA LEU A 5 -2.47 11.41 -6.11
C LEU A 5 -1.37 12.34 -6.61
N THR A 6 -1.38 12.69 -7.90
CA THR A 6 -0.42 13.62 -8.51
C THR A 6 -0.59 15.04 -7.96
N GLU A 7 -1.83 15.55 -7.91
CA GLU A 7 -2.12 16.87 -7.31
C GLU A 7 -1.72 16.91 -5.84
N LEU A 8 -2.10 15.88 -5.07
CA LEU A 8 -1.73 15.78 -3.66
C LEU A 8 -0.22 15.77 -3.46
N ALA A 9 0.52 15.00 -4.26
CA ALA A 9 1.97 14.94 -4.20
C ALA A 9 2.62 16.31 -4.52
N GLY A 10 2.11 17.02 -5.53
CA GLY A 10 2.58 18.36 -5.89
C GLY A 10 2.39 19.37 -4.75
N GLU A 11 1.22 19.41 -4.15
CA GLU A 11 0.91 20.28 -3.01
C GLU A 11 1.79 19.97 -1.79
N LEU A 12 1.97 18.69 -1.47
CA LEU A 12 2.79 18.29 -0.32
C LEU A 12 4.28 18.54 -0.54
N ALA A 13 4.78 18.40 -1.77
CA ALA A 13 6.18 18.61 -2.10
C ALA A 13 6.65 20.04 -1.81
N VAL A 14 5.79 21.06 -1.97
CA VAL A 14 6.09 22.46 -1.64
C VAL A 14 6.45 22.63 -0.15
N HIS A 15 5.93 21.72 0.68
CA HIS A 15 6.18 21.71 2.13
C HIS A 15 7.23 20.68 2.56
N GLY A 16 7.89 20.00 1.62
CA GLY A 16 8.82 18.91 1.92
C GLY A 16 8.15 17.70 2.53
N LEU A 17 6.87 17.49 2.25
CA LEU A 17 6.06 16.40 2.78
C LEU A 17 5.66 15.41 1.68
N GLU A 18 5.38 14.19 2.09
CA GLU A 18 4.83 13.12 1.26
C GLU A 18 3.75 12.33 1.98
N VAL A 19 2.98 11.55 1.24
CA VAL A 19 2.02 10.57 1.76
C VAL A 19 2.36 9.19 1.20
N GLY A 20 2.26 8.15 2.04
CA GLY A 20 2.61 6.78 1.68
C GLY A 20 1.52 6.07 0.86
N MET A 21 1.15 6.64 -0.27
CA MET A 21 0.12 6.10 -1.18
C MET A 21 0.65 6.07 -2.62
N ASP A 22 0.39 4.97 -3.32
CA ASP A 22 0.70 4.79 -4.73
C ASP A 22 -0.57 4.36 -5.48
N GLY A 23 -0.59 4.63 -6.78
CA GLY A 23 -1.67 4.19 -7.67
C GLY A 23 -1.33 4.41 -9.13
N PRO A 24 -2.08 3.80 -10.06
CA PRO A 24 -1.98 4.11 -11.47
C PRO A 24 -2.16 5.60 -11.76
N GLN A 25 -1.69 6.05 -12.92
CA GLN A 25 -1.88 7.44 -13.35
C GLN A 25 -3.36 7.84 -13.32
N GLY A 26 -3.65 9.01 -12.80
CA GLY A 26 -5.03 9.51 -12.65
C GLY A 26 -5.79 8.98 -11.44
N SER A 27 -5.18 8.11 -10.63
CA SER A 27 -5.82 7.63 -9.40
C SER A 27 -6.12 8.78 -8.45
N THR A 28 -7.31 8.74 -7.86
CA THR A 28 -7.69 9.67 -6.79
C THR A 28 -7.33 9.11 -5.41
N VAL A 29 -7.22 9.99 -4.43
CA VAL A 29 -7.00 9.62 -3.02
C VAL A 29 -8.07 8.63 -2.54
N GLY A 30 -9.34 8.93 -2.79
CA GLY A 30 -10.45 8.04 -2.40
C GLY A 30 -10.40 6.68 -3.11
N GLY A 31 -10.06 6.66 -4.39
CA GLY A 31 -9.88 5.43 -5.17
C GLY A 31 -8.73 4.57 -4.63
N ALA A 32 -7.59 5.18 -4.33
CA ALA A 32 -6.44 4.48 -3.76
C ALA A 32 -6.73 3.90 -2.37
N LEU A 33 -7.46 4.64 -1.52
CA LEU A 33 -7.93 4.15 -0.22
C LEU A 33 -8.93 3.00 -0.39
N ALA A 34 -9.91 3.15 -1.30
CA ALA A 34 -10.92 2.13 -1.55
C ALA A 34 -10.30 0.81 -2.05
N VAL A 35 -9.29 0.87 -2.91
CA VAL A 35 -8.54 -0.31 -3.37
C VAL A 35 -7.64 -0.88 -2.28
N GLY A 36 -7.13 -0.04 -1.37
CA GLY A 36 -6.28 -0.47 -0.28
C GLY A 36 -4.88 -0.92 -0.70
N ARG A 37 -4.38 -0.43 -1.86
CA ARG A 37 -3.05 -0.78 -2.36
C ARG A 37 -1.97 -0.02 -1.58
N SER A 38 -1.14 -0.75 -0.84
CA SER A 38 0.02 -0.17 -0.18
C SER A 38 1.11 0.21 -1.19
N ALA A 39 1.83 1.27 -0.88
CA ALA A 39 2.98 1.73 -1.66
C ALA A 39 4.10 0.68 -1.71
N LEU A 40 4.89 0.69 -2.78
CA LEU A 40 6.12 -0.11 -2.91
C LEU A 40 7.06 0.14 -1.72
N ARG A 41 7.08 1.36 -1.21
CA ARG A 41 7.88 1.84 -0.07
C ARG A 41 7.26 1.54 1.30
N ARG A 42 6.30 0.58 1.37
CA ARG A 42 5.51 0.30 2.59
C ARG A 42 6.36 -0.07 3.81
N ARG A 43 7.56 -0.62 3.64
CA ARG A 43 8.46 -0.94 4.76
C ARG A 43 8.92 0.33 5.49
N ARG A 44 9.03 1.46 4.77
CA ARG A 44 9.35 2.78 5.33
C ARG A 44 8.09 3.56 5.68
N VAL A 45 7.15 3.68 4.75
CA VAL A 45 5.98 4.57 4.90
C VAL A 45 4.80 3.93 5.62
N GLY A 46 4.80 2.62 5.83
CA GLY A 46 3.71 1.86 6.45
C GLY A 46 2.66 1.40 5.43
N GLN A 47 1.61 0.78 5.95
CA GLN A 47 0.48 0.34 5.13
C GLN A 47 -0.43 1.52 4.81
N VAL A 48 -1.14 1.45 3.67
CA VAL A 48 -2.12 2.48 3.30
C VAL A 48 -3.23 2.64 4.34
N ALA A 49 -3.57 1.57 5.07
CA ALA A 49 -4.52 1.64 6.18
C ALA A 49 -4.03 2.50 7.36
N ASP A 50 -2.72 2.70 7.51
CA ASP A 50 -2.13 3.54 8.56
C ASP A 50 -2.03 5.02 8.14
N VAL A 51 -2.32 5.31 6.86
CA VAL A 51 -2.28 6.67 6.30
C VAL A 51 -3.58 7.42 6.57
N LEU A 52 -4.73 6.74 6.55
CA LEU A 52 -6.04 7.35 6.79
C LEU A 52 -6.26 7.59 8.28
N LEU A 53 -6.28 8.86 8.70
CA LEU A 53 -6.55 9.24 10.08
C LEU A 53 -8.03 9.51 10.33
N GLN A 54 -8.71 10.16 9.36
CA GLN A 54 -10.14 10.48 9.43
C GLN A 54 -10.76 10.40 8.04
N ALA A 55 -12.01 9.97 8.00
CA ALA A 55 -12.85 10.04 6.79
C ALA A 55 -14.23 10.59 7.16
N ASP A 56 -14.67 11.62 6.41
CA ASP A 56 -16.06 12.05 6.40
C ASP A 56 -16.77 11.29 5.28
N CYS A 57 -17.79 10.54 5.66
CA CYS A 57 -18.44 9.53 4.83
C CYS A 57 -19.95 9.75 4.77
N VAL A 58 -20.57 9.14 3.75
CA VAL A 58 -22.02 9.00 3.65
C VAL A 58 -22.35 7.51 3.57
N GLY A 59 -23.25 7.06 4.43
CA GLY A 59 -23.74 5.69 4.46
C GLY A 59 -24.74 5.36 3.35
N ALA A 60 -25.12 4.11 3.21
CA ALA A 60 -26.12 3.66 2.24
C ALA A 60 -27.52 4.26 2.49
N ASP A 61 -27.80 4.67 3.72
CA ASP A 61 -29.01 5.39 4.13
C ASP A 61 -28.99 6.89 3.80
N GLY A 62 -27.87 7.40 3.26
CA GLY A 62 -27.68 8.83 2.96
C GLY A 62 -27.27 9.67 4.17
N VAL A 63 -27.07 9.06 5.33
CA VAL A 63 -26.65 9.77 6.55
C VAL A 63 -25.12 9.98 6.54
N ALA A 64 -24.71 11.22 6.81
CA ALA A 64 -23.30 11.56 6.96
C ALA A 64 -22.77 11.12 8.32
N PHE A 65 -21.54 10.58 8.33
CA PHE A 65 -20.83 10.24 9.56
C PHE A 65 -19.33 10.47 9.39
N THR A 66 -18.62 10.57 10.51
CA THR A 66 -17.17 10.70 10.54
C THR A 66 -16.55 9.47 11.18
N ALA A 67 -15.58 8.87 10.51
CA ALA A 67 -14.75 7.78 11.00
C ALA A 67 -13.37 8.31 11.39
N GLY A 68 -12.82 7.85 12.52
CA GLY A 68 -11.49 8.25 13.00
C GLY A 68 -11.41 9.67 13.55
N GLY A 69 -10.21 10.23 13.55
CA GLY A 69 -9.92 11.59 14.02
C GLY A 69 -8.47 11.99 13.77
N PRO A 70 -8.15 13.29 13.72
CA PRO A 70 -6.80 13.79 13.41
C PRO A 70 -5.88 13.67 14.63
N THR A 71 -5.79 12.49 15.21
CA THR A 71 -5.01 12.20 16.42
C THR A 71 -3.94 11.15 16.12
N VAL A 72 -2.81 11.23 16.84
CA VAL A 72 -1.70 10.27 16.70
C VAL A 72 -2.13 8.86 17.13
N LYS A 73 -3.05 8.77 18.08
CA LYS A 73 -3.59 7.52 18.61
C LYS A 73 -5.08 7.68 18.87
N ASN A 74 -5.91 6.91 18.17
CA ASN A 74 -7.33 6.77 18.47
C ASN A 74 -7.51 5.46 19.26
N VAL A 75 -7.96 5.57 20.51
CA VAL A 75 -8.18 4.42 21.41
C VAL A 75 -9.66 4.23 21.73
N THR A 76 -10.54 5.01 21.11
CA THR A 76 -11.98 4.99 21.39
C THR A 76 -12.71 4.26 20.26
N GLY A 77 -13.24 3.08 20.56
CA GLY A 77 -14.08 2.33 19.64
C GLY A 77 -13.32 1.53 18.56
N TYR A 78 -14.05 1.11 17.53
CA TYR A 78 -13.52 0.37 16.40
C TYR A 78 -12.80 1.29 15.42
N ASP A 79 -11.71 0.80 14.81
CA ASP A 79 -10.98 1.50 13.76
C ASP A 79 -11.75 1.39 12.41
N LEU A 80 -12.75 2.24 12.24
CA LEU A 80 -13.54 2.30 11.02
C LEU A 80 -12.69 2.78 9.82
N CYS A 81 -11.68 3.61 10.03
CA CYS A 81 -10.77 4.02 8.95
C CYS A 81 -10.07 2.81 8.33
N ARG A 82 -9.58 1.91 9.16
CA ARG A 82 -8.95 0.66 8.69
C ARG A 82 -9.93 -0.26 7.97
N LEU A 83 -11.19 -0.28 8.37
CA LEU A 83 -12.25 -1.05 7.72
C LEU A 83 -12.62 -0.47 6.34
N LEU A 84 -12.62 0.85 6.19
CA LEU A 84 -12.93 1.54 4.93
C LEU A 84 -11.84 1.33 3.87
N VAL A 85 -10.58 1.21 4.28
CA VAL A 85 -9.45 0.97 3.36
C VAL A 85 -9.53 -0.45 2.81
N GLY A 86 -9.53 -0.58 1.48
CA GLY A 86 -9.66 -1.87 0.79
C GLY A 86 -11.10 -2.38 0.66
N SER A 87 -12.09 -1.59 1.08
CA SER A 87 -13.51 -1.96 0.98
C SER A 87 -14.09 -1.85 -0.44
N LEU A 88 -13.34 -1.36 -1.41
CA LEU A 88 -13.81 -1.02 -2.76
C LEU A 88 -15.03 -0.08 -2.77
N GLY A 89 -15.22 0.74 -1.71
CA GLY A 89 -16.37 1.63 -1.58
C GLY A 89 -17.70 0.93 -1.30
N THR A 90 -17.67 -0.32 -0.84
CA THR A 90 -18.88 -1.11 -0.56
C THR A 90 -19.44 -0.89 0.85
N LEU A 91 -18.76 -0.10 1.69
CA LEU A 91 -19.17 0.18 3.06
C LEU A 91 -19.61 1.61 3.29
N ALA A 92 -19.07 2.56 2.55
CA ALA A 92 -19.45 3.98 2.59
C ALA A 92 -18.93 4.72 1.36
N LEU A 93 -19.57 5.86 1.03
CA LEU A 93 -19.01 6.85 0.13
C LEU A 93 -18.07 7.77 0.94
N VAL A 94 -16.79 7.80 0.60
CA VAL A 94 -15.79 8.66 1.24
C VAL A 94 -15.74 10.02 0.54
N GLY A 95 -16.06 11.08 1.25
CA GLY A 95 -16.08 12.46 0.73
C GLY A 95 -14.77 13.21 1.01
N ARG A 96 -14.44 13.45 2.28
CA ARG A 96 -13.25 14.16 2.73
C ARG A 96 -12.40 13.23 3.60
N VAL A 97 -11.07 13.38 3.53
CA VAL A 97 -10.13 12.58 4.33
C VAL A 97 -9.07 13.46 4.97
N ILE A 98 -8.58 13.03 6.13
CA ILE A 98 -7.35 13.52 6.75
C ILE A 98 -6.33 12.40 6.68
N LEU A 99 -5.17 12.73 6.09
CA LEU A 99 -4.09 11.77 5.83
C LEU A 99 -2.87 12.09 6.70
N ARG A 100 -2.17 11.04 7.10
CA ARG A 100 -0.87 11.15 7.74
C ARG A 100 0.19 11.44 6.69
N THR A 101 0.88 12.55 6.84
CA THR A 101 2.04 12.93 6.03
C THR A 101 3.34 12.55 6.71
N ARG A 102 4.43 12.56 5.96
CA ARG A 102 5.80 12.33 6.41
C ARG A 102 6.74 13.28 5.67
N PRO A 103 7.93 13.60 6.23
CA PRO A 103 8.96 14.29 5.48
C PRO A 103 9.43 13.44 4.29
N VAL A 104 9.66 14.10 3.14
CA VAL A 104 10.34 13.50 2.00
C VAL A 104 11.75 13.08 2.42
N PRO A 105 12.25 11.89 2.04
CA PRO A 105 13.61 11.47 2.36
C PRO A 105 14.64 12.38 1.69
N VAL A 106 15.70 12.70 2.43
CA VAL A 106 16.81 13.53 1.92
C VAL A 106 17.61 12.78 0.85
N CYS A 107 17.72 11.45 1.01
CA CYS A 107 18.46 10.58 0.11
C CYS A 107 17.60 9.37 -0.25
N SER A 108 17.67 8.95 -1.51
CA SER A 108 16.98 7.78 -2.07
C SER A 108 17.88 7.10 -3.08
N VAL A 109 18.25 5.83 -2.84
CA VAL A 109 19.21 5.09 -3.67
C VAL A 109 18.69 3.68 -3.91
N TRP A 110 18.74 3.22 -5.16
CA TRP A 110 18.55 1.83 -5.52
C TRP A 110 19.88 1.09 -5.62
N LEU A 111 19.94 -0.09 -5.00
CA LEU A 111 21.03 -1.04 -5.16
C LEU A 111 20.48 -2.36 -5.68
N ALA A 112 21.28 -3.13 -6.42
CA ALA A 112 20.90 -4.46 -6.82
C ALA A 112 22.12 -5.39 -6.97
N GLY A 113 21.89 -6.69 -6.77
CA GLY A 113 22.93 -7.74 -6.87
C GLY A 113 22.34 -9.14 -6.78
N GLU A 114 23.11 -10.15 -7.18
CA GLU A 114 22.75 -11.57 -7.07
C GLU A 114 22.98 -12.05 -5.64
N VAL A 115 22.14 -11.58 -4.72
CA VAL A 115 22.20 -11.85 -3.28
C VAL A 115 20.82 -12.26 -2.80
N GLU A 116 20.75 -13.27 -1.95
CA GLU A 116 19.49 -13.71 -1.35
C GLU A 116 18.86 -12.59 -0.51
N PRO A 117 17.54 -12.35 -0.65
CA PRO A 117 16.87 -11.23 0.00
C PRO A 117 16.93 -11.29 1.53
N ASP A 118 17.02 -12.47 2.14
CA ASP A 118 17.10 -12.61 3.59
C ASP A 118 18.43 -12.05 4.14
N LEU A 119 19.54 -12.26 3.42
CA LEU A 119 20.84 -11.66 3.77
C LEU A 119 20.79 -10.13 3.73
N VAL A 120 20.08 -9.57 2.76
CA VAL A 120 19.87 -8.14 2.66
C VAL A 120 19.03 -7.60 3.83
N LEU A 121 17.97 -8.32 4.20
CA LEU A 121 17.11 -7.94 5.33
C LEU A 121 17.84 -8.02 6.69
N GLU A 122 18.73 -8.99 6.87
CA GLU A 122 19.56 -9.11 8.07
C GLU A 122 20.61 -8.00 8.16
N ALA A 123 21.16 -7.58 7.01
CA ALA A 123 22.22 -6.58 6.94
C ALA A 123 21.71 -5.12 6.96
N THR A 124 20.38 -4.89 6.78
CA THR A 124 19.85 -3.54 6.68
C THR A 124 18.82 -3.22 7.74
N TYR A 125 18.83 -1.97 8.20
CA TYR A 125 17.80 -1.46 9.08
C TYR A 125 16.72 -0.71 8.24
N ARG A 126 15.50 -1.27 8.21
CA ARG A 126 14.29 -0.67 7.60
C ARG A 126 14.49 -0.17 6.16
N PRO A 127 14.91 -1.00 5.21
CA PRO A 127 14.93 -0.61 3.80
C PRO A 127 13.53 -0.18 3.36
N ALA A 128 13.41 0.78 2.45
CA ALA A 128 12.12 1.27 1.98
C ALA A 128 11.37 0.20 1.15
N SER A 129 12.12 -0.55 0.34
CA SER A 129 11.64 -1.70 -0.43
C SER A 129 12.74 -2.74 -0.59
N VAL A 130 12.36 -4.02 -0.66
CA VAL A 130 13.23 -5.13 -1.07
C VAL A 130 12.44 -5.95 -2.08
N LEU A 131 12.99 -6.10 -3.27
CA LEU A 131 12.38 -6.79 -4.40
C LEU A 131 13.27 -7.94 -4.85
N TRP A 132 12.67 -9.06 -5.23
CA TRP A 132 13.39 -10.25 -5.69
C TRP A 132 12.72 -10.84 -6.93
N ASP A 133 13.51 -11.08 -7.98
CA ASP A 133 13.05 -11.63 -9.27
C ASP A 133 13.36 -13.12 -9.44
N GLY A 134 13.83 -13.79 -8.39
CA GLY A 134 14.23 -15.19 -8.43
C GLY A 134 15.74 -15.40 -8.53
N ALA A 135 16.50 -14.38 -8.91
CA ALA A 135 17.96 -14.43 -9.05
C ALA A 135 18.63 -13.20 -8.42
N ARG A 136 18.00 -12.05 -8.55
CA ARG A 136 18.56 -10.74 -8.18
C ARG A 136 17.68 -10.06 -7.15
N THR A 137 18.31 -9.51 -6.12
CA THR A 137 17.64 -8.65 -5.14
C THR A 137 17.90 -7.19 -5.48
N SER A 138 16.83 -6.40 -5.53
CA SER A 138 16.86 -4.94 -5.67
C SER A 138 16.36 -4.29 -4.38
N VAL A 139 17.08 -3.29 -3.88
CA VAL A 139 16.82 -2.66 -2.58
C VAL A 139 16.71 -1.16 -2.77
N LEU A 140 15.64 -0.56 -2.23
CA LEU A 140 15.51 0.88 -2.10
C LEU A 140 15.89 1.29 -0.66
N LEU A 141 16.89 2.12 -0.55
CA LEU A 141 17.30 2.79 0.67
C LEU A 141 16.86 4.24 0.66
N GLU A 142 16.22 4.69 1.74
CA GLU A 142 15.74 6.06 1.89
C GLU A 142 15.96 6.56 3.31
N GLY A 143 16.43 7.80 3.46
CA GLY A 143 16.65 8.40 4.77
C GLY A 143 17.57 9.60 4.77
N HIS A 144 18.33 9.77 5.86
CA HIS A 144 19.42 10.73 5.93
C HIS A 144 20.66 10.18 5.21
N GLY A 145 21.45 11.10 4.59
CA GLY A 145 22.60 10.70 3.78
C GLY A 145 23.55 9.77 4.50
N ALA A 146 24.01 10.11 5.71
CA ALA A 146 24.94 9.29 6.48
C ALA A 146 24.41 7.86 6.76
N ASP A 147 23.13 7.71 7.07
CA ASP A 147 22.52 6.40 7.33
C ASP A 147 22.44 5.60 6.02
N VAL A 148 22.07 6.24 4.92
CA VAL A 148 22.01 5.61 3.59
C VAL A 148 23.40 5.21 3.12
N ASP A 149 24.41 6.09 3.26
CA ASP A 149 25.79 5.80 2.88
C ASP A 149 26.36 4.57 3.64
N GLN A 150 26.09 4.48 4.93
CA GLN A 150 26.48 3.30 5.73
C GLN A 150 25.81 2.01 5.24
N MET A 151 24.52 2.07 4.90
CA MET A 151 23.80 0.90 4.35
C MET A 151 24.31 0.53 2.96
N VAL A 152 24.61 1.53 2.10
CA VAL A 152 25.22 1.30 0.78
C VAL A 152 26.56 0.58 0.92
N GLU A 153 27.43 1.03 1.83
CA GLU A 153 28.72 0.35 2.09
C GLU A 153 28.50 -1.09 2.58
N THR A 154 27.55 -1.29 3.51
CA THR A 154 27.27 -2.63 4.06
C THR A 154 26.76 -3.57 2.98
N LEU A 155 25.82 -3.14 2.15
CA LEU A 155 25.27 -3.95 1.06
C LEU A 155 26.26 -4.12 -0.08
N GLY A 156 27.16 -3.15 -0.30
CA GLY A 156 28.26 -3.27 -1.26
C GLY A 156 29.22 -4.43 -0.92
N ARG A 157 29.47 -4.66 0.37
CA ARG A 157 30.27 -5.82 0.82
C ARG A 157 29.58 -7.16 0.59
N LEU A 158 28.25 -7.16 0.46
CA LEU A 158 27.48 -8.36 0.09
C LEU A 158 27.38 -8.56 -1.42
N GLY A 159 27.86 -7.61 -2.24
CA GLY A 159 27.83 -7.72 -3.68
C GLY A 159 26.69 -6.94 -4.37
N LEU A 160 25.99 -6.06 -3.65
CA LEU A 160 25.04 -5.13 -4.30
C LEU A 160 25.79 -3.87 -4.78
N ALA A 161 25.35 -3.34 -5.92
CA ALA A 161 25.89 -2.11 -6.49
C ALA A 161 24.74 -1.14 -6.84
N ALA A 162 25.06 0.14 -7.03
CA ALA A 162 24.10 1.13 -7.48
C ALA A 162 23.40 0.68 -8.76
N ALA A 163 22.10 0.85 -8.83
CA ALA A 163 21.27 0.37 -9.93
C ALA A 163 20.11 1.35 -10.19
N GLU A 164 19.53 1.23 -11.39
CA GLU A 164 18.26 1.88 -11.71
C GLU A 164 17.09 1.17 -11.01
N PRO A 165 15.98 1.89 -10.75
CA PRO A 165 14.76 1.27 -10.27
C PRO A 165 14.33 0.09 -11.17
N PRO A 166 13.96 -1.07 -10.61
CA PRO A 166 13.49 -2.17 -11.44
C PRO A 166 12.13 -1.82 -12.08
N VAL A 167 11.98 -2.24 -13.35
CA VAL A 167 10.69 -2.14 -14.03
C VAL A 167 9.76 -3.22 -13.50
N LEU A 168 8.62 -2.81 -12.95
CA LEU A 168 7.63 -3.73 -12.39
C LEU A 168 6.48 -3.93 -13.35
N ALA A 169 6.06 -5.16 -13.51
CA ALA A 169 4.85 -5.49 -14.26
C ALA A 169 3.60 -4.90 -13.57
N PRO A 170 2.57 -4.51 -14.34
CA PRO A 170 1.40 -3.76 -13.82
C PRO A 170 0.48 -4.61 -12.95
N GLY A 171 0.37 -5.90 -13.22
CA GLY A 171 -0.47 -6.83 -12.47
C GLY A 171 0.13 -7.18 -11.12
N ARG A 172 -0.73 -7.59 -10.21
CA ARG A 172 -0.34 -8.00 -8.86
C ARG A 172 -0.97 -9.33 -8.47
N GLY A 173 -0.18 -10.13 -7.76
CA GLY A 173 -0.58 -11.38 -7.16
C GLY A 173 -0.12 -11.50 -5.73
N ARG A 174 -0.50 -12.61 -5.08
CA ARG A 174 0.03 -13.01 -3.79
C ARG A 174 1.07 -14.09 -3.94
N TRP A 175 2.13 -13.98 -3.16
CA TRP A 175 3.14 -15.02 -3.04
C TRP A 175 2.54 -16.33 -2.56
N SER A 176 2.74 -17.40 -3.32
CA SER A 176 2.24 -18.75 -3.03
C SER A 176 3.36 -19.79 -2.85
N GLY A 177 4.63 -19.32 -2.76
CA GLY A 177 5.80 -20.20 -2.66
C GLY A 177 6.55 -20.37 -3.99
N LEU A 178 5.94 -19.99 -5.11
CA LEU A 178 6.57 -19.99 -6.43
C LEU A 178 6.49 -18.60 -7.05
N LEU A 179 7.58 -18.13 -7.63
CA LEU A 179 7.61 -16.90 -8.41
C LEU A 179 7.21 -17.24 -9.85
N PRO A 180 6.20 -16.55 -10.43
CA PRO A 180 5.90 -16.70 -11.86
C PRO A 180 7.07 -16.25 -12.72
N ASP A 181 7.12 -16.73 -13.97
CA ASP A 181 8.05 -16.22 -14.97
C ASP A 181 7.87 -14.68 -15.08
N ASP A 182 8.97 -13.95 -15.12
CA ASP A 182 8.99 -12.47 -15.10
C ASP A 182 8.32 -11.84 -13.86
N GLY A 183 8.08 -12.61 -12.81
CA GLY A 183 7.52 -12.13 -11.55
C GLY A 183 8.57 -11.44 -10.67
N VAL A 184 8.16 -10.43 -9.91
CA VAL A 184 8.98 -9.76 -8.90
C VAL A 184 8.26 -9.75 -7.57
N LEU A 185 8.85 -10.38 -6.56
CA LEU A 185 8.33 -10.45 -5.21
C LEU A 185 8.70 -9.18 -4.42
N GLU A 186 7.71 -8.51 -3.84
CA GLU A 186 7.95 -7.57 -2.73
C GLU A 186 8.20 -8.37 -1.44
N VAL A 187 9.45 -8.51 -1.07
CA VAL A 187 9.87 -9.34 0.07
C VAL A 187 9.29 -8.79 1.38
N GLY A 188 8.66 -9.67 2.16
CA GLY A 188 8.02 -9.34 3.44
C GLY A 188 6.61 -8.73 3.31
N SER A 189 6.13 -8.41 2.10
CA SER A 189 4.74 -8.02 1.85
C SER A 189 3.90 -9.18 1.30
N GLY A 190 4.55 -10.12 0.63
CA GLY A 190 3.90 -11.21 -0.08
C GLY A 190 3.16 -10.76 -1.34
N VAL A 191 3.47 -9.56 -1.86
CA VAL A 191 2.96 -9.09 -3.14
C VAL A 191 3.92 -9.53 -4.25
N VAL A 192 3.40 -10.05 -5.33
CA VAL A 192 4.15 -10.37 -6.55
C VAL A 192 3.67 -9.46 -7.67
N HIS A 193 4.60 -8.74 -8.30
CA HIS A 193 4.35 -8.03 -9.54
C HIS A 193 4.49 -9.01 -10.70
N GLN A 194 3.51 -9.04 -11.59
CA GLN A 194 3.42 -9.99 -12.70
C GLN A 194 2.60 -9.40 -13.84
N PRO A 195 2.67 -9.96 -15.08
CA PRO A 195 1.97 -9.37 -16.23
C PRO A 195 0.46 -9.20 -16.02
N GLU A 196 -0.18 -10.16 -15.38
CA GLU A 196 -1.63 -10.15 -15.13
C GLU A 196 -1.96 -10.22 -13.64
N ASP A 197 -3.07 -9.62 -13.24
CA ASP A 197 -3.58 -9.75 -11.86
C ASP A 197 -3.99 -11.21 -11.56
N SER A 198 -3.60 -11.71 -10.39
CA SER A 198 -3.99 -13.07 -9.95
C SER A 198 -5.47 -13.23 -9.59
N GLY A 199 -6.22 -12.14 -9.65
CA GLY A 199 -7.59 -12.10 -9.13
C GLY A 199 -7.66 -11.92 -7.61
N PRO A 200 -8.85 -12.03 -7.01
CA PRO A 200 -9.05 -11.80 -5.59
C PRO A 200 -8.32 -12.86 -4.75
N PRO A 201 -7.92 -12.50 -3.52
CA PRO A 201 -7.27 -13.44 -2.63
C PRO A 201 -8.19 -14.59 -2.25
N VAL A 202 -7.66 -15.81 -2.25
CA VAL A 202 -8.35 -16.96 -1.66
C VAL A 202 -8.38 -16.76 -0.14
N VAL A 203 -9.57 -16.66 0.43
CA VAL A 203 -9.78 -16.48 1.87
C VAL A 203 -10.67 -17.59 2.42
N SER A 204 -10.61 -17.83 3.74
CA SER A 204 -11.44 -18.84 4.38
C SER A 204 -12.93 -18.47 4.34
N GLU A 205 -13.80 -19.47 4.42
CA GLU A 205 -15.25 -19.28 4.47
C GLU A 205 -15.67 -18.36 5.65
N GLY A 206 -14.98 -18.45 6.78
CA GLY A 206 -15.21 -17.55 7.93
C GLY A 206 -14.99 -16.09 7.60
N VAL A 207 -13.97 -15.77 6.79
CA VAL A 207 -13.70 -14.39 6.32
C VAL A 207 -14.80 -13.95 5.37
N LEU A 208 -15.22 -14.80 4.41
CA LEU A 208 -16.32 -14.49 3.49
C LEU A 208 -17.63 -14.20 4.24
N ASN A 209 -17.98 -15.05 5.21
CA ASN A 209 -19.18 -14.88 6.03
C ASN A 209 -19.13 -13.58 6.86
N LEU A 210 -17.97 -13.24 7.44
CA LEU A 210 -17.79 -11.99 8.15
C LEU A 210 -17.94 -10.78 7.21
N ALA A 211 -17.31 -10.82 6.05
CA ALA A 211 -17.40 -9.75 5.04
C ALA A 211 -18.85 -9.55 4.56
N ALA A 212 -19.58 -10.62 4.30
CA ALA A 212 -20.99 -10.57 3.91
C ALA A 212 -21.86 -9.92 5.01
N ARG A 213 -21.66 -10.30 6.28
CA ARG A 213 -22.36 -9.70 7.43
C ARG A 213 -22.03 -8.22 7.60
N MET A 214 -20.76 -7.84 7.46
CA MET A 214 -20.34 -6.43 7.51
C MET A 214 -21.03 -5.63 6.40
N ARG A 215 -20.97 -6.13 5.16
CA ARG A 215 -21.64 -5.49 4.03
C ARG A 215 -23.14 -5.33 4.26
N ALA A 216 -23.84 -6.37 4.69
CA ALA A 216 -25.28 -6.32 5.01
C ALA A 216 -25.60 -5.32 6.12
N SER A 217 -24.69 -5.11 7.08
CA SER A 217 -24.86 -4.14 8.16
C SER A 217 -24.65 -2.68 7.70
N PHE A 218 -23.67 -2.42 6.82
CA PHE A 218 -23.37 -1.08 6.31
C PHE A 218 -24.23 -0.68 5.12
N ASP A 219 -24.62 -1.65 4.29
CA ASP A 219 -25.42 -1.43 3.08
C ASP A 219 -26.50 -2.53 2.92
N PRO A 220 -27.55 -2.51 3.75
CA PRO A 220 -28.64 -3.49 3.64
C PRO A 220 -29.42 -3.35 2.31
N SER A 221 -29.30 -2.21 1.64
CA SER A 221 -30.00 -1.92 0.38
C SER A 221 -29.18 -2.26 -0.88
N GLY A 222 -27.89 -2.60 -0.74
CA GLY A 222 -27.01 -2.91 -1.87
C GLY A 222 -26.72 -1.74 -2.82
N ARG A 223 -26.74 -0.50 -2.32
CA ARG A 223 -26.57 0.72 -3.13
C ARG A 223 -25.10 1.12 -3.33
N LEU A 224 -24.22 0.73 -2.38
CA LEU A 224 -22.83 1.14 -2.38
C LEU A 224 -22.03 0.23 -3.33
N ASN A 225 -21.54 0.82 -4.40
CA ASN A 225 -20.69 0.22 -5.42
C ASN A 225 -21.17 -1.20 -5.84
N PRO A 226 -22.40 -1.34 -6.40
CA PRO A 226 -22.96 -2.63 -6.74
C PRO A 226 -22.09 -3.39 -7.73
N GLY A 227 -22.02 -4.72 -7.60
CA GLY A 227 -21.17 -5.58 -8.42
C GLY A 227 -19.70 -5.63 -8.00
N ARG A 228 -19.28 -4.89 -6.97
CA ARG A 228 -17.94 -4.97 -6.40
C ARG A 228 -17.94 -5.75 -5.10
N ASP A 229 -16.93 -6.62 -4.97
CA ASP A 229 -16.67 -7.38 -3.75
C ASP A 229 -15.15 -7.56 -3.60
N PRO A 230 -14.54 -7.17 -2.47
CA PRO A 230 -13.10 -7.32 -2.24
C PRO A 230 -12.58 -8.76 -2.34
N TYR A 231 -13.48 -9.75 -2.24
CA TYR A 231 -13.16 -11.17 -2.20
C TYR A 231 -13.69 -11.96 -3.41
N SER A 232 -14.37 -11.31 -4.35
CA SER A 232 -14.82 -11.95 -5.59
C SER A 232 -14.16 -11.33 -6.82
N ARG A 233 -14.00 -12.11 -7.88
CA ARG A 233 -13.67 -11.53 -9.19
C ARG A 233 -14.83 -10.61 -9.58
N ALA A 234 -14.50 -9.40 -10.02
CA ALA A 234 -15.49 -8.60 -10.75
C ALA A 234 -15.92 -9.41 -11.97
N ALA A 235 -17.20 -9.70 -12.07
CA ALA A 235 -17.78 -10.29 -13.26
C ALA A 235 -17.69 -9.29 -14.41
#